data_20f46fc5308847d1ba4615dee3128cf1
#
_entry.id   20f46fc5308847d1ba4615dee3128cf1
#
_cell.length_a   1.000
_cell.length_b   1.000
_cell.length_c   1.000
_cell.angle_alpha   90.00
_cell.angle_beta   90.00
_cell.angle_gamma   90.00
#
_symmetry.space_group_name_H-M   'P 1'
#
loop_
_entity.id
_entity.type
_entity.pdbx_description
1 polymer ?
#
loop_
_entity_poly.entity_id
_entity_poly.type
_entity_poly.pdbx_seq_one_letter_code
_entity_poly.pdbx_strand_id
1 'polypeptide(L)'
;MRDKSTAVAAAGSAAAGALAVLLVAWFTGWLHSERRTVVIREAAAPVEVSAPARARGLVGPVFDPAAIYRSRSPGVVTIYSVYDSAGGVAQGSGFVVSADGVILTNSHVITTAGDGNGAARPASRIYVEFQDRDRVQAKIVGWDVFDDVGVLRVDPSSHPLEPLPLGDSSRVVVGEPVAAIGSPFGNENSLAVGVVSATLRSIESLTSQYNLVDAIQVDAPINHGNSGGPLFDAHGRVIGINAQIRSESGNAEGVGFAVPINAARRSMEQLLAGGKVAYAYVGITTADLTPGLARRFGYPVRYGAVITSVRPGSPGERAGLRGGSEQRDFNGLAFTYGGDVLVAIDGRPVRSANDVVRTVAERLRPGQVSTFTIVRNGSHRRVRVVLATRPESPDAR
;
A
#
# COMPACT_ATOMS: atom_id res chain seq x y z
N MET A 1 -18.37 -43.29 55.61
CA MET A 1 -19.32 -43.85 54.62
C MET A 1 -20.07 -42.71 53.99
N ARG A 2 -19.65 -42.29 52.79
CA ARG A 2 -20.33 -41.21 52.01
C ARG A 2 -21.55 -41.85 51.34
N ASP A 3 -22.67 -41.22 51.56
CA ASP A 3 -24.01 -41.63 51.18
C ASP A 3 -24.15 -41.80 49.67
N LYS A 4 -24.30 -43.02 49.19
CA LYS A 4 -24.53 -43.37 47.77
C LYS A 4 -25.97 -43.03 47.32
N SER A 5 -26.85 -42.65 48.24
CA SER A 5 -28.26 -42.35 47.96
C SER A 5 -28.45 -40.97 47.34
N THR A 6 -27.60 -39.98 47.67
CA THR A 6 -27.67 -38.58 47.09
C THR A 6 -27.15 -38.54 45.70
N ALA A 7 -26.19 -39.40 45.31
CA ALA A 7 -25.65 -39.40 43.92
C ALA A 7 -26.65 -39.98 42.89
N VAL A 8 -27.46 -41.01 43.32
CA VAL A 8 -28.46 -41.62 42.45
C VAL A 8 -29.65 -40.68 42.23
N ALA A 9 -30.05 -39.88 43.25
CA ALA A 9 -31.12 -38.91 43.15
C ALA A 9 -30.76 -37.74 42.27
N ALA A 10 -29.50 -37.27 42.32
CA ALA A 10 -29.00 -36.19 41.46
C ALA A 10 -28.89 -36.62 39.98
N ALA A 11 -28.47 -37.85 39.70
CA ALA A 11 -28.40 -38.38 38.34
C ALA A 11 -29.79 -38.61 37.72
N GLY A 12 -30.76 -39.02 38.53
CA GLY A 12 -32.15 -39.18 38.08
C GLY A 12 -32.84 -37.88 37.73
N SER A 13 -32.62 -36.82 38.52
CA SER A 13 -33.21 -35.52 38.24
C SER A 13 -32.56 -34.82 37.00
N ALA A 14 -31.27 -35.00 36.75
CA ALA A 14 -30.61 -34.50 35.55
C ALA A 14 -31.12 -35.21 34.28
N ALA A 15 -31.33 -36.52 34.33
CA ALA A 15 -31.87 -37.29 33.21
C ALA A 15 -33.34 -36.91 32.89
N ALA A 16 -34.16 -36.70 33.93
CA ALA A 16 -35.55 -36.26 33.78
C ALA A 16 -35.63 -34.84 33.20
N GLY A 17 -34.75 -33.94 33.62
CA GLY A 17 -34.64 -32.57 33.06
C GLY A 17 -34.26 -32.57 31.59
N ALA A 18 -33.26 -33.38 31.21
CA ALA A 18 -32.85 -33.49 29.81
C ALA A 18 -33.95 -34.07 28.90
N LEU A 19 -34.69 -35.07 29.41
CA LEU A 19 -35.83 -35.66 28.68
C LEU A 19 -36.98 -34.65 28.50
N ALA A 20 -37.27 -33.84 29.51
CA ALA A 20 -38.28 -32.78 29.41
C ALA A 20 -37.90 -31.70 28.39
N VAL A 21 -36.64 -31.29 28.34
CA VAL A 21 -36.13 -30.32 27.32
C VAL A 21 -36.25 -30.89 25.91
N LEU A 22 -35.90 -32.17 25.72
CA LEU A 22 -36.01 -32.84 24.42
C LEU A 22 -37.48 -33.00 23.98
N LEU A 23 -38.38 -33.29 24.92
CA LEU A 23 -39.83 -33.39 24.66
C LEU A 23 -40.44 -32.01 24.31
N VAL A 24 -40.04 -30.96 25.00
CA VAL A 24 -40.45 -29.58 24.66
C VAL A 24 -39.89 -29.15 23.30
N ALA A 25 -38.63 -29.43 22.99
CA ALA A 25 -38.05 -29.17 21.71
C ALA A 25 -38.72 -29.94 20.55
N TRP A 26 -39.18 -31.16 20.82
CA TRP A 26 -39.94 -31.97 19.88
C TRP A 26 -41.38 -31.47 19.71
N PHE A 27 -42.07 -31.10 20.80
CA PHE A 27 -43.43 -30.57 20.77
C PHE A 27 -43.51 -29.15 20.17
N THR A 28 -42.48 -28.32 20.31
CA THR A 28 -42.41 -26.98 19.72
C THR A 28 -41.92 -26.98 18.28
N GLY A 29 -41.67 -28.17 17.69
CA GLY A 29 -41.19 -28.25 16.28
C GLY A 29 -39.74 -27.85 16.09
N TRP A 30 -38.97 -27.58 17.18
CA TRP A 30 -37.58 -27.13 17.11
C TRP A 30 -36.62 -28.21 16.58
N LEU A 31 -37.02 -29.49 16.69
CA LEU A 31 -36.27 -30.64 16.14
C LEU A 31 -36.80 -31.12 14.78
N HIS A 32 -37.85 -30.50 14.26
CA HIS A 32 -38.32 -30.79 12.93
C HIS A 32 -37.67 -29.81 11.96
N SER A 33 -36.55 -30.17 11.44
CA SER A 33 -36.03 -29.48 10.21
C SER A 33 -36.95 -29.90 9.06
N GLU A 34 -37.94 -29.08 8.71
CA GLU A 34 -38.62 -29.20 7.42
C GLU A 34 -37.53 -29.14 6.32
N ARG A 35 -37.25 -30.29 5.73
CA ARG A 35 -36.54 -30.32 4.44
C ARG A 35 -37.51 -29.69 3.44
N ARG A 36 -37.38 -28.37 3.25
CA ARG A 36 -37.99 -27.71 2.08
C ARG A 36 -37.31 -28.29 0.85
N THR A 37 -37.92 -29.27 0.25
CA THR A 37 -37.62 -29.70 -1.10
C THR A 37 -38.01 -28.54 -2.01
N VAL A 38 -37.00 -27.75 -2.42
CA VAL A 38 -37.20 -26.78 -3.49
C VAL A 38 -37.35 -27.61 -4.77
N VAL A 39 -38.57 -27.83 -5.19
CA VAL A 39 -38.86 -28.35 -6.53
C VAL A 39 -38.55 -27.23 -7.50
N ILE A 40 -37.37 -27.25 -8.09
CA ILE A 40 -37.05 -26.44 -9.25
C ILE A 40 -37.89 -27.01 -10.40
N ARG A 41 -39.05 -26.39 -10.65
CA ARG A 41 -39.75 -26.62 -11.91
C ARG A 41 -38.86 -26.09 -13.01
N GLU A 42 -38.34 -26.99 -13.80
CA GLU A 42 -37.74 -26.68 -15.08
C GLU A 42 -38.83 -26.00 -15.91
N ALA A 43 -38.79 -24.67 -15.96
CA ALA A 43 -39.72 -23.88 -16.72
C ALA A 43 -39.06 -23.40 -17.99
N ALA A 44 -39.67 -23.77 -19.05
CA ALA A 44 -39.69 -23.03 -20.29
C ALA A 44 -38.53 -23.20 -21.29
N ALA A 45 -38.98 -23.39 -22.48
CA ALA A 45 -38.34 -23.35 -23.76
C ALA A 45 -37.07 -22.49 -23.84
N PRO A 46 -36.06 -22.92 -24.62
CA PRO A 46 -34.84 -22.13 -24.82
C PRO A 46 -35.23 -20.79 -25.42
N VAL A 47 -35.04 -19.73 -24.65
CA VAL A 47 -34.90 -18.38 -25.20
C VAL A 47 -33.71 -18.44 -26.16
N GLU A 48 -33.98 -18.30 -27.46
CA GLU A 48 -32.90 -18.02 -28.41
C GLU A 48 -32.22 -16.72 -27.96
N VAL A 49 -31.16 -16.86 -27.17
CA VAL A 49 -30.24 -15.76 -26.92
C VAL A 49 -29.54 -15.54 -28.25
N SER A 50 -29.95 -14.53 -29.00
CA SER A 50 -29.18 -14.02 -30.13
C SER A 50 -27.75 -13.92 -29.69
N ALA A 51 -26.84 -14.63 -30.39
CA ALA A 51 -25.43 -14.64 -30.06
C ALA A 51 -24.97 -13.17 -29.87
N PRO A 52 -24.39 -12.80 -28.73
CA PRO A 52 -23.91 -11.46 -28.56
C PRO A 52 -22.93 -11.17 -29.69
N ALA A 53 -23.10 -10.00 -30.32
CA ALA A 53 -22.17 -9.50 -31.33
C ALA A 53 -20.76 -9.82 -30.82
N ARG A 54 -19.97 -10.55 -31.62
CA ARG A 54 -18.64 -11.02 -31.26
C ARG A 54 -17.94 -9.94 -30.44
N ALA A 55 -17.82 -10.17 -29.15
CA ALA A 55 -16.95 -9.36 -28.32
C ALA A 55 -15.58 -9.38 -29.05
N ARG A 56 -15.15 -8.23 -29.53
CA ARG A 56 -13.76 -8.09 -29.99
C ARG A 56 -12.94 -8.63 -28.84
N GLY A 57 -12.33 -9.80 -29.10
CA GLY A 57 -11.44 -10.40 -28.11
C GLY A 57 -10.46 -9.33 -27.70
N LEU A 58 -10.38 -9.04 -26.40
CA LEU A 58 -9.32 -8.26 -25.82
C LEU A 58 -8.06 -9.09 -26.01
N VAL A 59 -7.43 -8.99 -27.19
CA VAL A 59 -6.14 -9.63 -27.49
C VAL A 59 -5.09 -8.73 -26.84
N GLY A 60 -4.94 -8.90 -25.53
CA GLY A 60 -3.77 -8.44 -24.81
C GLY A 60 -2.61 -9.44 -24.99
N PRO A 61 -1.38 -9.08 -24.66
CA PRO A 61 -0.28 -10.04 -24.62
C PRO A 61 -0.67 -11.20 -23.72
N VAL A 62 -0.35 -12.42 -24.17
CA VAL A 62 -0.61 -13.64 -23.38
C VAL A 62 0.24 -13.53 -22.11
N PHE A 63 -0.42 -13.41 -20.96
CA PHE A 63 0.26 -13.40 -19.66
C PHE A 63 0.74 -14.82 -19.36
N ASP A 64 2.06 -15.01 -19.34
CA ASP A 64 2.70 -16.29 -19.00
C ASP A 64 3.56 -16.12 -17.74
N PRO A 65 2.99 -16.33 -16.53
CA PRO A 65 3.74 -16.18 -15.28
C PRO A 65 4.88 -17.19 -15.15
N ALA A 66 4.78 -18.36 -15.74
CA ALA A 66 5.84 -19.34 -15.72
C ALA A 66 7.05 -18.88 -16.56
N ALA A 67 6.82 -18.25 -17.71
CA ALA A 67 7.89 -17.65 -18.51
C ALA A 67 8.52 -16.46 -17.80
N ILE A 68 7.71 -15.59 -17.14
CA ILE A 68 8.20 -14.48 -16.32
C ILE A 68 9.09 -15.04 -15.21
N TYR A 69 8.63 -16.04 -14.46
CA TYR A 69 9.41 -16.64 -13.38
C TYR A 69 10.76 -17.17 -13.90
N ARG A 70 10.77 -18.02 -14.93
CA ARG A 70 12.01 -18.59 -15.47
C ARG A 70 13.02 -17.52 -15.92
N SER A 71 12.52 -16.43 -16.52
CA SER A 71 13.40 -15.41 -17.11
C SER A 71 13.79 -14.28 -16.13
N ARG A 72 13.08 -14.09 -15.00
CA ARG A 72 13.26 -12.96 -14.10
C ARG A 72 13.75 -13.36 -12.70
N SER A 73 13.49 -14.60 -12.26
CA SER A 73 13.93 -15.04 -10.93
C SER A 73 15.46 -15.00 -10.72
N PRO A 74 16.36 -15.14 -11.73
CA PRO A 74 17.78 -14.96 -11.50
C PRO A 74 18.18 -13.55 -11.05
N GLY A 75 17.39 -12.52 -11.40
CA GLY A 75 17.60 -11.15 -10.95
C GLY A 75 16.91 -10.81 -9.62
N VAL A 76 16.16 -11.74 -9.02
CA VAL A 76 15.52 -11.57 -7.70
C VAL A 76 16.40 -12.20 -6.64
N VAL A 77 16.57 -11.50 -5.52
CA VAL A 77 17.48 -11.91 -4.46
C VAL A 77 16.78 -11.94 -3.10
N THR A 78 17.27 -12.79 -2.20
CA THR A 78 16.93 -12.77 -0.78
C THR A 78 17.91 -11.87 -0.03
N ILE A 79 17.39 -11.03 0.85
CA ILE A 79 18.18 -10.10 1.66
C ILE A 79 18.12 -10.53 3.12
N TYR A 80 19.30 -10.66 3.75
CA TYR A 80 19.45 -10.91 5.17
C TYR A 80 20.07 -9.68 5.84
N SER A 81 19.31 -9.07 6.73
CA SER A 81 19.71 -7.88 7.50
C SER A 81 20.05 -8.27 8.93
N VAL A 82 21.28 -8.08 9.33
CA VAL A 82 21.81 -8.44 10.65
C VAL A 82 21.86 -7.21 11.55
N TYR A 83 21.30 -7.29 12.74
CA TYR A 83 21.26 -6.21 13.76
C TYR A 83 22.01 -6.64 15.01
N ASP A 84 23.21 -6.07 15.23
CA ASP A 84 24.09 -6.45 16.35
C ASP A 84 23.48 -6.12 17.73
N SER A 85 22.70 -5.03 17.84
CA SER A 85 22.12 -4.57 19.11
C SER A 85 20.94 -5.40 19.62
N ALA A 86 20.28 -6.16 18.74
CA ALA A 86 19.10 -6.98 19.06
C ALA A 86 19.35 -8.48 18.81
N GLY A 87 20.52 -8.87 18.29
CA GLY A 87 20.86 -10.26 17.99
C GLY A 87 19.95 -10.92 16.93
N GLY A 88 19.20 -10.12 16.17
CA GLY A 88 18.21 -10.59 15.20
C GLY A 88 18.71 -10.54 13.75
N VAL A 89 18.17 -11.45 12.93
CA VAL A 89 18.31 -11.41 11.48
C VAL A 89 16.90 -11.22 10.90
N ALA A 90 16.70 -10.11 10.20
CA ALA A 90 15.50 -9.89 9.40
C ALA A 90 15.74 -10.39 7.98
N GLN A 91 14.67 -10.80 7.31
CA GLN A 91 14.71 -11.31 5.95
C GLN A 91 13.67 -10.59 5.09
N GLY A 92 14.03 -10.35 3.84
CA GLY A 92 13.15 -9.83 2.79
C GLY A 92 13.67 -10.18 1.42
N SER A 93 13.13 -9.55 0.41
CA SER A 93 13.53 -9.70 -0.99
C SER A 93 14.12 -8.41 -1.56
N GLY A 94 14.77 -8.53 -2.69
CA GLY A 94 15.25 -7.44 -3.51
C GLY A 94 15.39 -7.87 -4.96
N PHE A 95 15.84 -6.97 -5.80
CA PHE A 95 16.12 -7.30 -7.19
C PHE A 95 17.23 -6.42 -7.77
N VAL A 96 18.00 -6.99 -8.65
CA VAL A 96 19.11 -6.33 -9.35
C VAL A 96 18.54 -5.37 -10.39
N VAL A 97 19.01 -4.13 -10.42
CA VAL A 97 18.55 -3.11 -11.39
C VAL A 97 19.65 -2.66 -12.35
N SER A 98 20.93 -2.97 -12.03
CA SER A 98 22.03 -2.62 -12.94
C SER A 98 23.19 -3.61 -12.83
N ALA A 99 23.96 -3.71 -13.89
CA ALA A 99 25.13 -4.58 -13.95
C ALA A 99 26.31 -4.11 -13.07
N ASP A 100 26.27 -2.86 -12.57
CA ASP A 100 27.24 -2.32 -11.61
C ASP A 100 26.89 -2.62 -10.14
N GLY A 101 25.95 -3.54 -9.91
CA GLY A 101 25.65 -4.10 -8.60
C GLY A 101 24.57 -3.39 -7.79
N VAL A 102 23.77 -2.50 -8.40
CA VAL A 102 22.68 -1.83 -7.69
C VAL A 102 21.49 -2.77 -7.52
N ILE A 103 20.97 -2.87 -6.29
CA ILE A 103 19.81 -3.66 -5.90
C ILE A 103 18.78 -2.75 -5.24
N LEU A 104 17.53 -2.88 -5.64
CA LEU A 104 16.37 -2.26 -5.00
C LEU A 104 15.70 -3.23 -4.03
N THR A 105 15.18 -2.67 -2.94
CA THR A 105 14.40 -3.36 -1.90
C THR A 105 13.50 -2.34 -1.17
N ASN A 106 12.83 -2.75 -0.09
CA ASN A 106 12.18 -1.82 0.83
C ASN A 106 13.14 -1.29 1.91
N SER A 107 12.87 -0.09 2.42
CA SER A 107 13.66 0.49 3.51
C SER A 107 13.51 -0.30 4.80
N HIS A 108 12.31 -0.81 5.12
CA HIS A 108 12.07 -1.62 6.31
C HIS A 108 12.79 -2.99 6.27
N VAL A 109 13.20 -3.47 5.10
CA VAL A 109 13.99 -4.71 4.99
C VAL A 109 15.41 -4.50 5.48
N ILE A 110 15.98 -3.31 5.31
CA ILE A 110 17.40 -3.00 5.59
C ILE A 110 17.60 -2.05 6.78
N THR A 111 16.51 -1.61 7.40
CA THR A 111 16.53 -0.72 8.57
C THR A 111 15.46 -1.12 9.59
N THR A 112 15.48 -0.49 10.77
CA THR A 112 14.44 -0.62 11.80
C THR A 112 13.23 0.30 11.53
N ALA A 113 13.03 0.79 10.32
CA ALA A 113 11.96 1.75 10.00
C ALA A 113 10.55 1.19 10.24
N GLY A 114 10.35 -0.14 10.13
CA GLY A 114 9.07 -0.80 10.37
C GLY A 114 8.74 -1.07 11.84
N ASP A 115 9.69 -0.89 12.77
CA ASP A 115 9.53 -1.27 14.19
C ASP A 115 8.75 -0.23 15.02
N GLY A 116 8.33 0.87 14.43
CA GLY A 116 7.39 1.84 15.01
C GLY A 116 7.99 2.82 16.03
N ASN A 117 9.25 2.70 16.44
CA ASN A 117 9.85 3.51 17.50
C ASN A 117 11.15 4.18 17.09
N GLY A 118 11.09 5.49 16.79
CA GLY A 118 12.27 6.34 16.62
C GLY A 118 12.78 6.46 15.18
N ALA A 119 13.96 7.08 15.02
CA ALA A 119 14.61 7.22 13.72
C ALA A 119 15.06 5.86 13.18
N ALA A 120 14.87 5.65 11.89
CA ALA A 120 15.30 4.44 11.20
C ALA A 120 16.83 4.22 11.36
N ARG A 121 17.24 3.07 11.84
CA ARG A 121 18.64 2.67 11.98
C ARG A 121 18.95 1.57 10.98
N PRO A 122 20.06 1.65 10.24
CA PRO A 122 20.44 0.63 9.28
C PRO A 122 20.84 -0.66 9.98
N ALA A 123 20.69 -1.78 9.28
CA ALA A 123 21.29 -3.04 9.68
C ALA A 123 22.83 -2.91 9.72
N SER A 124 23.46 -3.63 10.65
CA SER A 124 24.93 -3.63 10.81
C SER A 124 25.64 -4.31 9.64
N ARG A 125 25.03 -5.37 9.10
CA ARG A 125 25.53 -6.12 7.95
C ARG A 125 24.37 -6.56 7.08
N ILE A 126 24.57 -6.52 5.76
CA ILE A 126 23.62 -7.03 4.77
C ILE A 126 24.30 -8.13 3.97
N TYR A 127 23.58 -9.22 3.79
CA TYR A 127 23.93 -10.27 2.86
C TYR A 127 22.82 -10.45 1.83
N VAL A 128 23.22 -10.65 0.59
CA VAL A 128 22.34 -10.90 -0.55
C VAL A 128 22.60 -12.32 -1.02
N GLU A 129 21.55 -13.14 -1.11
CA GLU A 129 21.60 -14.50 -1.60
C GLU A 129 20.89 -14.56 -2.95
N PHE A 130 21.58 -15.11 -3.94
CA PHE A 130 21.09 -15.30 -5.30
C PHE A 130 20.37 -16.65 -5.45
N GLN A 131 19.77 -16.87 -6.61
CA GLN A 131 18.98 -18.08 -6.87
C GLN A 131 19.79 -19.38 -6.76
N ASP A 132 21.05 -19.35 -7.08
CA ASP A 132 21.99 -20.48 -6.95
C ASP A 132 22.48 -20.71 -5.52
N ARG A 133 21.96 -19.93 -4.53
CA ARG A 133 22.30 -19.94 -3.10
C ARG A 133 23.68 -19.35 -2.79
N ASP A 134 24.36 -18.76 -3.77
CA ASP A 134 25.56 -17.99 -3.46
C ASP A 134 25.16 -16.73 -2.69
N ARG A 135 25.93 -16.42 -1.64
CA ARG A 135 25.66 -15.33 -0.71
C ARG A 135 26.83 -14.37 -0.65
N VAL A 136 26.57 -13.13 -1.04
CA VAL A 136 27.56 -12.07 -1.04
C VAL A 136 27.20 -10.97 -0.06
N GLN A 137 28.21 -10.23 0.43
CA GLN A 137 27.97 -9.07 1.26
C GLN A 137 27.57 -7.87 0.40
N ALA A 138 26.54 -7.12 0.87
CA ALA A 138 26.09 -5.89 0.25
C ALA A 138 26.37 -4.69 1.17
N LYS A 139 26.52 -3.51 0.56
CA LYS A 139 26.62 -2.21 1.25
C LYS A 139 25.28 -1.48 1.09
N ILE A 140 24.81 -0.86 2.16
CA ILE A 140 23.67 0.05 2.11
C ILE A 140 24.17 1.35 1.47
N VAL A 141 23.57 1.74 0.33
CA VAL A 141 23.80 3.05 -0.32
C VAL A 141 22.98 4.12 0.41
N GLY A 142 21.74 3.79 0.76
CA GLY A 142 20.84 4.64 1.49
C GLY A 142 19.43 4.08 1.48
N TRP A 143 18.52 4.81 2.12
CA TRP A 143 17.10 4.45 2.18
C TRP A 143 16.21 5.68 2.22
N ASP A 144 14.97 5.47 1.84
CA ASP A 144 13.88 6.43 1.84
C ASP A 144 12.73 5.87 2.67
N VAL A 145 12.50 6.46 3.84
CA VAL A 145 11.41 6.05 4.74
C VAL A 145 10.03 6.52 4.25
N PHE A 146 9.96 7.51 3.36
CA PHE A 146 8.68 8.06 2.89
C PHE A 146 8.04 7.18 1.83
N ASP A 147 8.81 6.70 0.86
CA ASP A 147 8.35 5.79 -0.19
C ASP A 147 8.76 4.33 0.09
N ASP A 148 9.29 4.04 1.28
CA ASP A 148 9.74 2.70 1.70
C ASP A 148 10.69 2.03 0.69
N VAL A 149 11.72 2.75 0.25
CA VAL A 149 12.71 2.27 -0.73
C VAL A 149 14.07 2.14 -0.09
N GLY A 150 14.73 1.00 -0.27
CA GLY A 150 16.12 0.74 0.09
C GLY A 150 16.98 0.51 -1.15
N VAL A 151 18.21 1.02 -1.12
CA VAL A 151 19.20 0.82 -2.18
C VAL A 151 20.44 0.18 -1.60
N LEU A 152 20.81 -0.96 -2.18
CA LEU A 152 22.03 -1.71 -1.84
C LEU A 152 22.99 -1.72 -3.03
N ARG A 153 24.24 -2.02 -2.74
CA ARG A 153 25.27 -2.28 -3.74
C ARG A 153 26.08 -3.51 -3.38
N VAL A 154 26.19 -4.45 -4.30
CA VAL A 154 27.12 -5.59 -4.25
C VAL A 154 28.32 -5.31 -5.16
N ASP A 155 29.43 -6.00 -4.91
CA ASP A 155 30.56 -6.00 -5.84
C ASP A 155 30.16 -6.81 -7.09
N PRO A 156 30.12 -6.20 -8.29
CA PRO A 156 29.70 -6.90 -9.52
C PRO A 156 30.63 -8.04 -9.93
N SER A 157 31.84 -8.11 -9.34
CA SER A 157 32.76 -9.23 -9.57
C SER A 157 32.49 -10.44 -8.67
N SER A 158 31.67 -10.27 -7.62
CA SER A 158 31.39 -11.32 -6.63
C SER A 158 30.40 -12.38 -7.11
N HIS A 159 29.52 -12.02 -8.06
CA HIS A 159 28.51 -12.91 -8.63
C HIS A 159 28.03 -12.38 -10.00
N PRO A 160 27.69 -13.24 -10.99
CA PRO A 160 27.02 -12.81 -12.21
C PRO A 160 25.68 -12.13 -11.91
N LEU A 161 25.46 -10.95 -12.47
CA LEU A 161 24.26 -10.14 -12.17
C LEU A 161 23.30 -10.13 -13.36
N GLU A 162 22.01 -10.32 -13.09
CA GLU A 162 20.91 -10.30 -14.07
C GLU A 162 19.98 -9.11 -13.80
N PRO A 163 20.26 -7.93 -14.39
CA PRO A 163 19.42 -6.75 -14.17
C PRO A 163 17.99 -6.94 -14.70
N LEU A 164 16.99 -6.59 -13.88
CA LEU A 164 15.59 -6.67 -14.25
C LEU A 164 15.15 -5.40 -15.00
N PRO A 165 14.38 -5.52 -16.09
CA PRO A 165 13.90 -4.37 -16.83
C PRO A 165 12.84 -3.61 -16.02
N LEU A 166 13.07 -2.32 -15.79
CA LEU A 166 12.11 -1.45 -15.11
C LEU A 166 11.04 -0.96 -16.10
N GLY A 167 9.78 -1.09 -15.72
CA GLY A 167 8.62 -0.59 -16.44
C GLY A 167 8.30 0.87 -16.16
N ASP A 168 7.04 1.25 -16.35
CA ASP A 168 6.48 2.58 -16.10
C ASP A 168 5.17 2.45 -15.32
N SER A 169 5.21 2.73 -14.02
CA SER A 169 4.03 2.61 -13.14
C SER A 169 2.94 3.64 -13.42
N SER A 170 3.23 4.71 -14.17
CA SER A 170 2.21 5.68 -14.58
C SER A 170 1.23 5.15 -15.64
N ARG A 171 1.57 4.02 -16.27
CA ARG A 171 0.78 3.37 -17.32
C ARG A 171 -0.03 2.18 -16.82
N VAL A 172 0.16 1.81 -15.57
CA VAL A 172 -0.55 0.67 -14.94
C VAL A 172 -2.04 0.98 -14.82
N VAL A 173 -2.88 0.05 -15.24
CA VAL A 173 -4.34 0.19 -15.16
C VAL A 173 -4.97 -0.97 -14.39
N VAL A 174 -6.13 -0.71 -13.80
CA VAL A 174 -6.91 -1.73 -13.05
C VAL A 174 -7.32 -2.88 -13.98
N GLY A 175 -7.15 -4.11 -13.51
CA GLY A 175 -7.45 -5.35 -14.23
C GLY A 175 -6.25 -5.91 -15.00
N GLU A 176 -5.12 -5.22 -15.08
CA GLU A 176 -3.90 -5.79 -15.66
C GLU A 176 -3.37 -6.96 -14.82
N PRO A 177 -2.97 -8.09 -15.44
CA PRO A 177 -2.38 -9.20 -14.72
C PRO A 177 -0.98 -8.85 -14.25
N VAL A 178 -0.64 -9.33 -13.04
CA VAL A 178 0.65 -9.10 -12.40
C VAL A 178 1.22 -10.38 -11.81
N ALA A 179 2.55 -10.42 -11.72
CA ALA A 179 3.30 -11.49 -11.06
C ALA A 179 4.25 -10.86 -10.03
N ALA A 180 4.21 -11.34 -8.80
CA ALA A 180 5.15 -10.97 -7.74
C ALA A 180 6.12 -12.13 -7.51
N ILE A 181 7.41 -11.84 -7.42
CA ILE A 181 8.43 -12.82 -7.06
C ILE A 181 9.14 -12.36 -5.78
N GLY A 182 9.40 -13.29 -4.87
CA GLY A 182 10.12 -13.02 -3.62
C GLY A 182 10.49 -14.32 -2.91
N SER A 183 11.14 -14.22 -1.77
CA SER A 183 11.61 -15.37 -0.97
C SER A 183 10.91 -15.43 0.39
N PRO A 184 9.62 -15.85 0.45
CA PRO A 184 8.90 -15.92 1.69
C PRO A 184 9.48 -17.02 2.60
N PHE A 185 9.71 -16.69 3.88
CA PHE A 185 10.13 -17.62 4.93
C PHE A 185 11.46 -18.37 4.66
N GLY A 186 12.38 -17.79 3.85
CA GLY A 186 13.63 -18.44 3.51
C GLY A 186 13.50 -19.58 2.48
N ASN A 187 12.31 -19.77 1.93
CA ASN A 187 12.11 -20.65 0.78
C ASN A 187 12.55 -19.94 -0.50
N GLU A 188 13.12 -20.69 -1.41
CA GLU A 188 13.53 -20.21 -2.73
C GLU A 188 12.42 -19.42 -3.41
N ASN A 189 12.80 -18.45 -4.26
CA ASN A 189 11.92 -17.55 -4.99
C ASN A 189 10.53 -18.12 -5.25
N SER A 190 9.51 -17.58 -4.60
CA SER A 190 8.12 -17.96 -4.79
C SER A 190 7.42 -17.00 -5.73
N LEU A 191 6.54 -17.54 -6.58
CA LEU A 191 5.73 -16.78 -7.51
C LEU A 191 4.31 -16.60 -6.95
N ALA A 192 3.83 -15.38 -6.89
CA ALA A 192 2.43 -15.06 -6.65
C ALA A 192 1.85 -14.33 -7.86
N VAL A 193 0.61 -14.64 -8.23
CA VAL A 193 -0.06 -14.09 -9.42
C VAL A 193 -1.39 -13.47 -9.00
N GLY A 194 -1.74 -12.37 -9.63
CA GLY A 194 -2.99 -11.66 -9.42
C GLY A 194 -3.24 -10.61 -10.49
N VAL A 195 -4.07 -9.63 -10.15
CA VAL A 195 -4.35 -8.46 -11.00
C VAL A 195 -4.19 -7.17 -10.22
N VAL A 196 -4.03 -6.08 -10.93
CA VAL A 196 -4.11 -4.73 -10.34
C VAL A 196 -5.56 -4.47 -9.92
N SER A 197 -5.81 -4.37 -8.62
CA SER A 197 -7.14 -4.11 -8.05
C SER A 197 -7.47 -2.62 -8.01
N ALA A 198 -6.47 -1.76 -7.77
CA ALA A 198 -6.59 -0.31 -7.81
C ALA A 198 -5.23 0.35 -8.03
N THR A 199 -5.25 1.58 -8.51
CA THR A 199 -4.09 2.45 -8.63
C THR A 199 -4.31 3.73 -7.83
N LEU A 200 -3.24 4.50 -7.63
CA LEU A 200 -3.31 5.81 -6.98
C LEU A 200 -3.87 5.76 -5.55
N ARG A 201 -3.59 4.66 -4.82
CA ARG A 201 -3.97 4.53 -3.41
C ARG A 201 -3.05 5.35 -2.52
N SER A 202 -3.65 6.04 -1.55
CA SER A 202 -2.94 6.63 -0.42
C SER A 202 -3.13 5.68 0.76
N ILE A 203 -2.04 5.10 1.23
CA ILE A 203 -2.07 4.09 2.30
C ILE A 203 -1.15 4.50 3.45
N GLU A 204 -1.49 4.07 4.66
CA GLU A 204 -0.63 4.33 5.82
C GLU A 204 0.71 3.62 5.65
N SER A 205 1.82 4.36 5.76
CA SER A 205 3.15 3.81 5.65
C SER A 205 3.54 3.07 6.93
N LEU A 206 4.27 1.96 6.79
CA LEU A 206 4.91 1.27 7.92
C LEU A 206 6.14 2.02 8.43
N THR A 207 6.80 2.77 7.56
CA THR A 207 8.14 3.31 7.77
C THR A 207 8.15 4.80 8.11
N SER A 208 7.01 5.48 7.95
CA SER A 208 6.88 6.89 8.24
C SER A 208 5.46 7.21 8.74
N GLN A 209 5.28 8.38 9.36
CA GLN A 209 3.96 8.89 9.74
C GLN A 209 3.24 9.58 8.58
N TYR A 210 3.79 9.53 7.38
CA TYR A 210 3.19 10.03 6.16
C TYR A 210 2.61 8.87 5.35
N ASN A 211 1.57 9.15 4.58
CA ASN A 211 1.03 8.14 3.69
C ASN A 211 1.99 7.88 2.51
N LEU A 212 2.14 6.61 2.16
CA LEU A 212 2.65 6.20 0.86
C LEU A 212 1.59 6.55 -0.19
N VAL A 213 1.98 7.33 -1.19
CA VAL A 213 1.07 7.78 -2.25
C VAL A 213 1.24 6.97 -3.53
N ASP A 214 0.15 6.94 -4.30
CA ASP A 214 0.08 6.26 -5.60
C ASP A 214 0.37 4.75 -5.54
N ALA A 215 0.26 4.12 -4.35
CA ALA A 215 0.45 2.70 -4.20
C ALA A 215 -0.41 1.90 -5.19
N ILE A 216 0.18 0.85 -5.76
CA ILE A 216 -0.50 -0.11 -6.63
C ILE A 216 -1.10 -1.18 -5.72
N GLN A 217 -2.44 -1.30 -5.71
CA GLN A 217 -3.14 -2.35 -5.00
C GLN A 217 -3.30 -3.56 -5.91
N VAL A 218 -3.01 -4.74 -5.39
CA VAL A 218 -3.13 -6.03 -6.11
C VAL A 218 -3.84 -7.05 -5.23
N ASP A 219 -4.40 -8.09 -5.84
CA ASP A 219 -4.94 -9.26 -5.15
C ASP A 219 -3.94 -10.44 -5.12
N ALA A 220 -2.77 -10.29 -5.75
CA ALA A 220 -1.67 -11.24 -5.60
C ALA A 220 -1.30 -11.37 -4.10
N PRO A 221 -1.10 -12.61 -3.57
CA PRO A 221 -0.73 -12.84 -2.18
C PRO A 221 0.65 -12.24 -1.87
N ILE A 222 0.66 -11.05 -1.23
CA ILE A 222 1.87 -10.40 -0.73
C ILE A 222 1.96 -10.68 0.77
N ASN A 223 2.97 -11.45 1.17
CA ASN A 223 3.21 -11.88 2.56
C ASN A 223 4.63 -11.53 2.99
N HIS A 224 4.94 -11.78 4.28
CA HIS A 224 6.31 -11.71 4.81
C HIS A 224 7.29 -12.50 3.92
N GLY A 225 8.37 -11.84 3.51
CA GLY A 225 9.39 -12.37 2.62
C GLY A 225 9.26 -11.93 1.16
N ASN A 226 8.05 -11.58 0.67
CA ASN A 226 7.90 -10.97 -0.66
C ASN A 226 8.23 -9.47 -0.64
N SER A 227 8.20 -8.83 0.54
CA SER A 227 8.52 -7.41 0.69
C SER A 227 9.92 -7.09 0.18
N GLY A 228 10.03 -6.04 -0.62
CA GLY A 228 11.25 -5.65 -1.33
C GLY A 228 11.45 -6.34 -2.68
N GLY A 229 10.73 -7.43 -2.96
CA GLY A 229 10.75 -8.11 -4.25
C GLY A 229 9.98 -7.35 -5.34
N PRO A 230 10.22 -7.68 -6.62
CA PRO A 230 9.58 -7.02 -7.75
C PRO A 230 8.13 -7.46 -7.96
N LEU A 231 7.29 -6.51 -8.37
CA LEU A 231 5.99 -6.72 -9.00
C LEU A 231 6.14 -6.53 -10.51
N PHE A 232 5.80 -7.53 -11.31
CA PHE A 232 5.94 -7.52 -12.76
C PHE A 232 4.62 -7.31 -13.48
N ASP A 233 4.67 -6.62 -14.62
CA ASP A 233 3.59 -6.58 -15.62
C ASP A 233 3.60 -7.85 -16.50
N ALA A 234 2.62 -7.96 -17.40
CA ALA A 234 2.50 -9.09 -18.33
C ALA A 234 3.71 -9.27 -19.29
N HIS A 235 4.58 -8.26 -19.40
CA HIS A 235 5.79 -8.30 -20.23
C HIS A 235 7.05 -8.65 -19.40
N GLY A 236 6.90 -8.94 -18.10
CA GLY A 236 8.02 -9.20 -17.19
C GLY A 236 8.87 -7.95 -16.91
N ARG A 237 8.29 -6.74 -16.95
CA ARG A 237 8.92 -5.49 -16.52
C ARG A 237 8.46 -5.17 -15.10
N VAL A 238 9.38 -4.71 -14.28
CA VAL A 238 9.07 -4.33 -12.90
C VAL A 238 8.25 -3.04 -12.88
N ILE A 239 7.03 -3.09 -12.37
CA ILE A 239 6.11 -1.95 -12.22
C ILE A 239 5.99 -1.45 -10.78
N GLY A 240 6.51 -2.23 -9.80
CA GLY A 240 6.51 -1.84 -8.40
C GLY A 240 7.41 -2.71 -7.54
N ILE A 241 7.61 -2.29 -6.29
CA ILE A 241 8.26 -3.06 -5.22
C ILE A 241 7.16 -3.55 -4.30
N ASN A 242 7.03 -4.86 -4.11
CA ASN A 242 6.07 -5.43 -3.17
C ASN A 242 6.33 -4.88 -1.77
N ALA A 243 5.31 -4.33 -1.14
CA ALA A 243 5.41 -3.78 0.20
C ALA A 243 4.36 -4.41 1.11
N GLN A 244 4.78 -4.73 2.33
CA GLN A 244 3.85 -5.08 3.37
C GLN A 244 3.20 -3.82 3.91
N ILE A 245 1.88 -3.85 4.10
CA ILE A 245 1.16 -2.79 4.79
C ILE A 245 0.75 -3.26 6.18
N ARG A 246 0.41 -2.29 7.04
CA ARG A 246 -0.23 -2.56 8.31
C ARG A 246 -1.65 -3.09 8.02
N SER A 247 -1.85 -4.40 8.23
CA SER A 247 -3.17 -5.05 8.19
C SER A 247 -3.68 -5.18 9.62
N GLU A 248 -4.96 -4.92 9.86
CA GLU A 248 -5.58 -5.10 11.20
C GLU A 248 -5.51 -6.56 11.69
N SER A 249 -5.51 -7.52 10.78
CA SER A 249 -5.43 -8.95 11.08
C SER A 249 -4.01 -9.52 11.06
N GLY A 250 -3.01 -8.76 10.55
CA GLY A 250 -1.64 -9.25 10.34
C GLY A 250 -1.49 -10.27 9.21
N ASN A 251 -2.56 -10.65 8.52
CA ASN A 251 -2.57 -11.59 7.40
C ASN A 251 -2.92 -10.88 6.08
N ALA A 252 -2.39 -11.38 4.96
CA ALA A 252 -2.79 -10.95 3.63
C ALA A 252 -4.19 -11.51 3.30
N GLU A 253 -5.21 -10.69 3.48
CA GLU A 253 -6.60 -11.04 3.17
C GLU A 253 -6.95 -10.77 1.70
N GLY A 254 -6.07 -11.10 0.75
CA GLY A 254 -6.29 -10.85 -0.67
C GLY A 254 -6.11 -9.38 -1.07
N VAL A 255 -5.43 -8.58 -0.24
CA VAL A 255 -5.08 -7.19 -0.53
C VAL A 255 -3.58 -7.01 -0.33
N GLY A 256 -2.86 -6.88 -1.43
CA GLY A 256 -1.43 -6.55 -1.47
C GLY A 256 -1.21 -5.12 -1.98
N PHE A 257 -0.06 -4.54 -1.65
CA PHE A 257 0.33 -3.24 -2.16
C PHE A 257 1.77 -3.27 -2.67
N ALA A 258 2.05 -2.41 -3.64
CA ALA A 258 3.39 -2.21 -4.13
C ALA A 258 3.70 -0.71 -4.24
N VAL A 259 4.93 -0.35 -3.89
CA VAL A 259 5.51 0.98 -4.16
C VAL A 259 5.68 1.12 -5.67
N PRO A 260 5.17 2.18 -6.29
CA PRO A 260 5.30 2.35 -7.74
C PRO A 260 6.77 2.44 -8.18
N ILE A 261 7.14 1.75 -9.26
CA ILE A 261 8.54 1.73 -9.72
C ILE A 261 9.07 3.12 -10.09
N ASN A 262 8.22 4.05 -10.54
CA ASN A 262 8.64 5.42 -10.84
C ASN A 262 9.00 6.19 -9.55
N ALA A 263 8.34 5.93 -8.43
CA ALA A 263 8.72 6.47 -7.13
C ALA A 263 10.06 5.88 -6.67
N ALA A 264 10.20 4.55 -6.73
CA ALA A 264 11.43 3.86 -6.38
C ALA A 264 12.64 4.34 -7.22
N ARG A 265 12.43 4.57 -8.52
CA ARG A 265 13.48 5.12 -9.41
C ARG A 265 13.92 6.52 -8.97
N ARG A 266 12.98 7.43 -8.63
CA ARG A 266 13.32 8.77 -8.13
C ARG A 266 14.13 8.72 -6.82
N SER A 267 13.71 7.85 -5.89
CA SER A 267 14.44 7.64 -4.63
C SER A 267 15.83 7.07 -4.88
N MET A 268 15.94 6.03 -5.72
CA MET A 268 17.22 5.42 -6.09
C MET A 268 18.17 6.43 -6.71
N GLU A 269 17.74 7.26 -7.67
CA GLU A 269 18.57 8.29 -8.31
C GLU A 269 19.12 9.30 -7.29
N GLN A 270 18.29 9.76 -6.34
CA GLN A 270 18.73 10.67 -5.28
C GLN A 270 19.71 9.99 -4.30
N LEU A 271 19.44 8.74 -3.91
CA LEU A 271 20.28 7.95 -3.01
C LEU A 271 21.65 7.69 -3.62
N LEU A 272 21.71 7.33 -4.90
CA LEU A 272 22.96 7.11 -5.63
C LEU A 272 23.78 8.41 -5.79
N ALA A 273 23.10 9.56 -5.97
CA ALA A 273 23.75 10.84 -6.16
C ALA A 273 24.26 11.47 -4.85
N GLY A 274 23.54 11.31 -3.73
CA GLY A 274 23.84 12.03 -2.50
C GLY A 274 23.55 11.29 -1.19
N GLY A 275 23.17 10.00 -1.25
CA GLY A 275 22.92 9.15 -0.08
C GLY A 275 21.66 9.51 0.71
N LYS A 276 20.88 10.51 0.27
CA LYS A 276 19.67 10.99 0.96
C LYS A 276 18.58 11.37 -0.05
N VAL A 277 17.33 11.14 0.36
CA VAL A 277 16.16 11.62 -0.39
C VAL A 277 15.59 12.85 0.28
N ALA A 278 15.19 13.83 -0.51
CA ALA A 278 14.60 15.07 -0.04
C ALA A 278 13.27 15.35 -0.76
N TYR A 279 12.22 15.45 0.01
CA TYR A 279 10.87 15.79 -0.45
C TYR A 279 10.51 17.23 -0.13
N ALA A 280 9.79 17.89 -1.04
CA ALA A 280 9.19 19.17 -0.77
C ALA A 280 8.13 19.08 0.33
N TYR A 281 8.03 20.12 1.14
CA TYR A 281 7.11 20.21 2.26
C TYR A 281 6.38 21.54 2.29
N VAL A 282 5.07 21.49 2.51
CA VAL A 282 4.18 22.65 2.65
C VAL A 282 3.71 22.82 4.10
N GLY A 283 3.45 21.71 4.78
CA GLY A 283 2.92 21.68 6.15
C GLY A 283 1.43 21.98 6.23
N ILE A 284 0.65 21.38 5.34
CA ILE A 284 -0.82 21.44 5.33
C ILE A 284 -1.40 20.03 5.35
N THR A 285 -2.58 19.90 5.97
CA THR A 285 -3.44 18.72 5.81
C THR A 285 -4.61 19.10 4.92
N THR A 286 -5.02 18.19 4.04
CA THR A 286 -6.08 18.46 3.09
C THR A 286 -7.11 17.34 3.06
N ALA A 287 -8.34 17.67 2.72
CA ALA A 287 -9.44 16.74 2.46
C ALA A 287 -10.09 17.03 1.11
N ASP A 288 -10.74 16.03 0.53
CA ASP A 288 -11.40 16.19 -0.77
C ASP A 288 -12.59 17.14 -0.69
N LEU A 289 -12.68 18.08 -1.61
CA LEU A 289 -13.91 18.79 -1.91
C LEU A 289 -14.66 18.04 -3.00
N THR A 290 -15.77 17.40 -2.64
CA THR A 290 -16.65 16.73 -3.58
C THR A 290 -17.77 17.66 -4.07
N PRO A 291 -18.42 17.38 -5.21
CA PRO A 291 -19.57 18.17 -5.68
C PRO A 291 -20.73 18.25 -4.67
N GLY A 292 -20.91 17.20 -3.86
CA GLY A 292 -21.92 17.17 -2.80
C GLY A 292 -21.58 18.16 -1.67
N LEU A 293 -20.34 18.13 -1.16
CA LEU A 293 -19.83 19.07 -0.17
C LEU A 293 -19.88 20.51 -0.71
N ALA A 294 -19.44 20.72 -1.95
CA ALA A 294 -19.44 22.03 -2.58
C ALA A 294 -20.84 22.66 -2.62
N ARG A 295 -21.85 21.93 -3.06
CA ARG A 295 -23.24 22.40 -3.07
C ARG A 295 -23.77 22.63 -1.65
N ARG A 296 -23.51 21.69 -0.72
CA ARG A 296 -24.05 21.78 0.65
C ARG A 296 -23.53 22.99 1.44
N PHE A 297 -22.25 23.31 1.23
CA PHE A 297 -21.58 24.36 2.00
C PHE A 297 -21.31 25.64 1.18
N GLY A 298 -21.82 25.74 -0.05
CA GLY A 298 -21.76 26.97 -0.84
C GLY A 298 -20.39 27.31 -1.40
N TYR A 299 -19.52 26.30 -1.67
CA TYR A 299 -18.25 26.56 -2.33
C TYR A 299 -18.46 26.92 -3.82
N PRO A 300 -17.76 27.91 -4.38
CA PRO A 300 -17.93 28.32 -5.78
C PRO A 300 -17.25 27.38 -6.78
N VAL A 301 -16.57 26.34 -6.31
CA VAL A 301 -15.88 25.32 -7.10
C VAL A 301 -16.43 23.94 -6.75
N ARG A 302 -16.46 23.04 -7.72
CA ARG A 302 -17.04 21.69 -7.55
C ARG A 302 -16.05 20.67 -7.00
N TYR A 303 -14.76 20.85 -7.22
CA TYR A 303 -13.67 19.97 -6.86
C TYR A 303 -12.50 20.79 -6.33
N GLY A 304 -11.64 20.15 -5.59
CA GLY A 304 -10.41 20.70 -5.04
C GLY A 304 -9.98 20.00 -3.76
N ALA A 305 -8.97 20.51 -3.11
CA ALA A 305 -8.52 20.06 -1.80
C ALA A 305 -8.75 21.16 -0.76
N VAL A 306 -9.63 20.92 0.20
CA VAL A 306 -9.85 21.82 1.33
C VAL A 306 -8.70 21.68 2.29
N ILE A 307 -8.02 22.78 2.64
CA ILE A 307 -7.01 22.79 3.70
C ILE A 307 -7.73 22.68 5.04
N THR A 308 -7.58 21.55 5.71
CA THR A 308 -8.20 21.28 7.01
C THR A 308 -7.35 21.83 8.15
N SER A 309 -6.02 21.79 8.02
CA SER A 309 -5.11 22.37 8.98
C SER A 309 -3.84 22.91 8.31
N VAL A 310 -3.20 23.87 8.95
CA VAL A 310 -1.88 24.39 8.59
C VAL A 310 -1.00 24.28 9.82
N ARG A 311 0.16 23.66 9.66
CA ARG A 311 1.09 23.46 10.76
C ARG A 311 1.79 24.76 11.13
N PRO A 312 1.88 25.10 12.44
CA PRO A 312 2.65 26.26 12.91
C PRO A 312 4.12 26.18 12.49
N GLY A 313 4.70 27.30 12.06
CA GLY A 313 6.08 27.39 11.57
C GLY A 313 6.32 26.78 10.17
N SER A 314 5.28 26.25 9.52
CA SER A 314 5.41 25.64 8.22
C SER A 314 5.51 26.64 7.05
N PRO A 315 5.97 26.21 5.86
CA PRO A 315 5.91 27.03 4.66
C PRO A 315 4.50 27.52 4.33
N GLY A 316 3.48 26.68 4.53
CA GLY A 316 2.07 27.03 4.31
C GLY A 316 1.60 28.17 5.21
N GLU A 317 1.95 28.12 6.49
CA GLU A 317 1.62 29.21 7.43
C GLU A 317 2.33 30.52 7.06
N ARG A 318 3.65 30.46 6.80
CA ARG A 318 4.41 31.66 6.37
C ARG A 318 3.89 32.28 5.09
N ALA A 319 3.34 31.46 4.19
CA ALA A 319 2.69 31.91 2.97
C ALA A 319 1.27 32.44 3.19
N GLY A 320 0.70 32.29 4.40
CA GLY A 320 -0.64 32.76 4.74
C GLY A 320 -1.76 31.85 4.23
N LEU A 321 -1.51 30.56 4.00
CA LEU A 321 -2.56 29.55 3.79
C LEU A 321 -3.36 29.38 5.08
N ARG A 322 -4.65 29.04 4.95
CA ARG A 322 -5.57 28.95 6.09
C ARG A 322 -6.23 27.59 6.13
N GLY A 323 -6.17 26.94 7.28
CA GLY A 323 -6.93 25.73 7.60
C GLY A 323 -8.37 26.04 7.99
N GLY A 324 -9.22 25.02 7.94
CA GLY A 324 -10.57 25.10 8.46
C GLY A 324 -10.58 25.15 9.99
N SER A 325 -11.66 25.73 10.55
CA SER A 325 -11.80 25.90 12.00
C SER A 325 -13.10 25.30 12.57
N GLU A 326 -14.02 24.91 11.70
CA GLU A 326 -15.34 24.43 12.10
C GLU A 326 -15.56 22.99 11.63
N GLN A 327 -15.94 22.11 12.55
CA GLN A 327 -16.35 20.75 12.22
C GLN A 327 -17.84 20.74 11.87
N ARG A 328 -18.19 20.17 10.72
CA ARG A 328 -19.55 19.99 10.26
C ARG A 328 -19.79 18.55 9.84
N ASP A 329 -21.00 18.06 10.07
CA ASP A 329 -21.41 16.74 9.55
C ASP A 329 -21.92 16.85 8.11
N PHE A 330 -21.52 15.89 7.30
CA PHE A 330 -22.06 15.68 5.96
C PHE A 330 -22.26 14.20 5.70
N ASN A 331 -23.51 13.75 5.73
CA ASN A 331 -23.91 12.35 5.52
C ASN A 331 -23.20 11.36 6.48
N GLY A 332 -23.08 11.72 7.76
CA GLY A 332 -22.41 10.90 8.77
C GLY A 332 -20.90 10.99 8.78
N LEU A 333 -20.29 11.86 7.97
CA LEU A 333 -18.86 12.09 7.93
C LEU A 333 -18.53 13.50 8.42
N ALA A 334 -17.57 13.58 9.34
CA ALA A 334 -17.05 14.88 9.81
C ALA A 334 -16.26 15.58 8.68
N PHE A 335 -16.59 16.83 8.42
CA PHE A 335 -15.94 17.68 7.44
C PHE A 335 -15.45 18.98 8.09
N THR A 336 -14.16 19.32 7.88
CA THR A 336 -13.58 20.57 8.39
C THR A 336 -13.87 21.71 7.42
N TYR A 337 -14.72 22.65 7.85
CA TYR A 337 -15.18 23.79 7.05
C TYR A 337 -14.37 25.06 7.34
N GLY A 338 -14.32 26.00 6.35
CA GLY A 338 -13.76 27.36 6.50
C GLY A 338 -12.31 27.51 6.04
N GLY A 339 -11.64 26.43 5.66
CA GLY A 339 -10.29 26.48 5.10
C GLY A 339 -10.25 26.93 3.63
N ASP A 340 -9.05 27.28 3.16
CA ASP A 340 -8.80 27.51 1.75
C ASP A 340 -9.09 26.27 0.93
N VAL A 341 -9.65 26.44 -0.26
CA VAL A 341 -9.77 25.35 -1.24
C VAL A 341 -8.67 25.48 -2.27
N LEU A 342 -7.74 24.55 -2.29
CA LEU A 342 -6.67 24.50 -3.27
C LEU A 342 -7.21 23.89 -4.58
N VAL A 343 -7.08 24.64 -5.67
CA VAL A 343 -7.62 24.28 -6.99
C VAL A 343 -6.55 24.14 -8.08
N ALA A 344 -5.34 24.67 -7.86
CA ALA A 344 -4.19 24.43 -8.73
C ALA A 344 -2.86 24.67 -8.00
N ILE A 345 -1.80 23.98 -8.46
CA ILE A 345 -0.40 24.20 -8.06
C ILE A 345 0.41 24.40 -9.35
N ASP A 346 1.11 25.53 -9.45
CA ASP A 346 1.88 25.94 -10.65
C ASP A 346 1.09 25.79 -11.97
N GLY A 347 -0.20 26.18 -11.93
CA GLY A 347 -1.15 26.09 -13.04
C GLY A 347 -1.72 24.71 -13.30
N ARG A 348 -1.27 23.65 -12.60
CA ARG A 348 -1.82 22.29 -12.71
C ARG A 348 -3.07 22.16 -11.86
N PRO A 349 -4.18 21.67 -12.41
CA PRO A 349 -5.42 21.51 -11.65
C PRO A 349 -5.25 20.55 -10.46
N VAL A 350 -5.85 20.89 -9.32
CA VAL A 350 -6.03 20.06 -8.14
C VAL A 350 -7.51 19.73 -8.02
N ARG A 351 -7.86 18.45 -8.05
CA ARG A 351 -9.23 17.94 -7.93
C ARG A 351 -9.48 17.17 -6.64
N SER A 352 -8.39 16.73 -5.98
CA SER A 352 -8.44 15.92 -4.76
C SER A 352 -7.27 16.26 -3.82
N ALA A 353 -7.35 15.81 -2.58
CA ALA A 353 -6.24 15.87 -1.63
C ALA A 353 -5.01 15.07 -2.13
N ASN A 354 -5.25 13.92 -2.79
CA ASN A 354 -4.18 13.12 -3.37
C ASN A 354 -3.43 13.85 -4.49
N ASP A 355 -4.10 14.70 -5.28
CA ASP A 355 -3.40 15.51 -6.31
C ASP A 355 -2.41 16.49 -5.69
N VAL A 356 -2.72 17.02 -4.49
CA VAL A 356 -1.80 17.90 -3.74
C VAL A 356 -0.58 17.11 -3.31
N VAL A 357 -0.77 15.97 -2.65
CA VAL A 357 0.33 15.14 -2.15
C VAL A 357 1.22 14.68 -3.30
N ARG A 358 0.63 14.15 -4.37
CA ARG A 358 1.35 13.73 -5.58
C ARG A 358 2.15 14.86 -6.20
N THR A 359 1.52 16.02 -6.41
CA THR A 359 2.20 17.17 -7.03
C THR A 359 3.39 17.61 -6.19
N VAL A 360 3.21 17.71 -4.87
CA VAL A 360 4.27 18.13 -3.95
C VAL A 360 5.40 17.10 -3.89
N ALA A 361 5.09 15.80 -3.79
CA ALA A 361 6.08 14.74 -3.66
C ALA A 361 6.86 14.48 -4.97
N GLU A 362 6.17 14.51 -6.11
CA GLU A 362 6.78 14.08 -7.37
C GLU A 362 7.41 15.23 -8.18
N ARG A 363 6.84 16.42 -8.09
CA ARG A 363 7.16 17.50 -9.04
C ARG A 363 7.87 18.70 -8.43
N LEU A 364 7.78 18.86 -7.10
CA LEU A 364 8.35 20.02 -6.43
C LEU A 364 9.64 19.63 -5.69
N ARG A 365 10.47 20.62 -5.41
CA ARG A 365 11.76 20.44 -4.73
C ARG A 365 11.83 21.32 -3.47
N PRO A 366 12.53 20.90 -2.43
CA PRO A 366 12.86 21.80 -1.32
C PRO A 366 13.55 23.08 -1.81
N GLY A 367 13.19 24.21 -1.22
CA GLY A 367 13.69 25.54 -1.61
C GLY A 367 12.98 26.15 -2.82
N GLN A 368 12.23 25.39 -3.59
CA GLN A 368 11.46 25.90 -4.74
C GLN A 368 10.35 26.84 -4.27
N VAL A 369 10.11 27.89 -5.06
CA VAL A 369 8.92 28.75 -4.92
C VAL A 369 7.84 28.24 -5.86
N SER A 370 6.71 27.81 -5.32
CA SER A 370 5.56 27.33 -6.09
C SER A 370 4.34 28.20 -5.86
N THR A 371 3.49 28.32 -6.89
CA THR A 371 2.27 29.13 -6.85
C THR A 371 1.05 28.24 -6.60
N PHE A 372 0.43 28.42 -5.45
CA PHE A 372 -0.80 27.74 -5.04
C PHE A 372 -1.99 28.64 -5.39
N THR A 373 -2.88 28.18 -6.27
CA THR A 373 -4.14 28.86 -6.56
C THR A 373 -5.21 28.31 -5.62
N ILE A 374 -5.73 29.18 -4.77
CA ILE A 374 -6.74 28.85 -3.76
C ILE A 374 -8.04 29.61 -4.00
N VAL A 375 -9.13 29.10 -3.47
CA VAL A 375 -10.40 29.82 -3.30
C VAL A 375 -10.56 30.12 -1.81
N ARG A 376 -10.69 31.42 -1.50
CA ARG A 376 -10.92 31.95 -0.13
C ARG A 376 -12.04 32.95 -0.18
N ASN A 377 -13.08 32.78 0.65
CA ASN A 377 -14.26 33.66 0.70
C ASN A 377 -14.85 33.92 -0.70
N GLY A 378 -15.02 32.86 -1.48
CA GLY A 378 -15.59 32.93 -2.81
C GLY A 378 -14.66 33.44 -3.94
N SER A 379 -13.46 33.93 -3.62
CA SER A 379 -12.56 34.55 -4.57
C SER A 379 -11.29 33.72 -4.80
N HIS A 380 -10.84 33.63 -6.06
CA HIS A 380 -9.56 33.01 -6.42
C HIS A 380 -8.40 33.90 -5.99
N ARG A 381 -7.37 33.28 -5.40
CA ARG A 381 -6.13 33.94 -4.99
C ARG A 381 -4.92 33.10 -5.39
N ARG A 382 -3.81 33.74 -5.71
CA ARG A 382 -2.52 33.09 -5.93
C ARG A 382 -1.65 33.33 -4.71
N VAL A 383 -1.13 32.26 -4.11
CA VAL A 383 -0.26 32.31 -2.93
C VAL A 383 1.07 31.69 -3.31
N ARG A 384 2.17 32.41 -3.12
CA ARG A 384 3.54 31.90 -3.37
C ARG A 384 4.03 31.23 -2.10
N VAL A 385 4.42 29.97 -2.20
CA VAL A 385 4.92 29.16 -1.11
C VAL A 385 6.38 28.80 -1.37
N VAL A 386 7.28 29.16 -0.48
CA VAL A 386 8.67 28.69 -0.48
C VAL A 386 8.71 27.36 0.24
N LEU A 387 8.98 26.27 -0.49
CA LEU A 387 8.90 24.91 0.02
C LEU A 387 10.09 24.60 0.92
N ALA A 388 9.85 23.89 2.02
CA ALA A 388 10.91 23.35 2.88
C ALA A 388 11.21 21.88 2.54
N THR A 389 12.21 21.30 3.20
CA THR A 389 12.41 19.85 3.22
C THR A 389 11.39 19.22 4.17
N ARG A 390 10.80 18.09 3.78
CA ARG A 390 9.88 17.31 4.61
C ARG A 390 10.63 16.79 5.84
N PRO A 391 10.14 17.02 7.07
CA PRO A 391 10.72 16.41 8.26
C PRO A 391 10.46 14.90 8.28
N GLU A 392 11.33 14.11 8.89
CA GLU A 392 11.16 12.64 9.00
C GLU A 392 9.90 12.27 9.80
N SER A 393 9.54 13.08 10.79
CA SER A 393 8.28 12.96 11.52
C SER A 393 7.48 14.25 11.39
N PRO A 394 6.13 14.17 11.21
CA PRO A 394 5.27 15.33 11.27
C PRO A 394 5.40 16.10 12.60
N ASP A 395 5.78 15.42 13.68
CA ASP A 395 5.92 16.00 15.01
C ASP A 395 7.33 16.54 15.32
N ALA A 396 8.30 16.34 14.44
CA ALA A 396 9.63 16.93 14.56
C ALA A 396 9.53 18.47 14.45
N ARG A 397 10.03 19.17 15.48
CA ARG A 397 10.09 20.64 15.55
C ARG A 397 11.29 21.20 14.82
#